data_b54fb924d8bffd2fec0bdc2f267ae9da
#
_entry.id   b54fb924d8bffd2fec0bdc2f267ae9da
#
_cell.length_a   1.000
_cell.length_b   1.000
_cell.length_c   1.000
_cell.angle_alpha   90.00
_cell.angle_beta   90.00
_cell.angle_gamma   90.00
#
_symmetry.space_group_name_H-M   'P 1'
#
loop_
_entity.id
_entity.type
_entity.pdbx_description
1 polymer ?
#
loop_
_entity_poly.entity_id
_entity_poly.type
_entity_poly.pdbx_seq_one_letter_code
_entity_poly.pdbx_strand_id
1 'polypeptide(L)'
;EIMPSLVGSEMCIRDRCCVIKKCHSSRLPAKIWHMIVNDQKPAMSGNEHRYVLTLDCPDRVGIVAEISKFLADVGGWILEAAYHADPVSGWFHTRQAVLASSVDMSYDELKKRWIEMAQQIGPDAHAQVTDTAILKRGVILVSKQGHCLHDLMGRIHHGDYPMDVACIVSNHPDMKPVADYYGIPYHYVPFGPGEQGKREAFDVIANIVDAEEPDVIVLARFMQILPPDLCERWEGRCINIHHSFLPSFMGARPYGQAYKRGVKLVGATCHFVTSDLDNGPIIEQDVQRVSHADTEKDMVRKGRDIEQLVLARGLRWFLEDRVQVHNHRTVIFGS
;
A
#
# COMPACT_ATOMS: atom_id res chain seq x y z
N GLU A 1 -32.15 6.26 -42.60
CA GLU A 1 -31.66 4.92 -42.17
C GLU A 1 -30.64 5.11 -41.08
N ILE A 2 -31.00 4.68 -39.89
CA ILE A 2 -30.25 4.86 -38.66
C ILE A 2 -29.47 3.55 -38.42
N MET A 3 -28.14 3.62 -38.37
CA MET A 3 -27.32 2.49 -37.92
C MET A 3 -27.28 2.39 -36.39
N PRO A 4 -27.45 1.22 -35.80
CA PRO A 4 -27.34 1.06 -34.35
C PRO A 4 -25.89 0.93 -33.90
N SER A 5 -25.59 1.60 -32.78
CA SER A 5 -24.33 1.57 -32.04
C SER A 5 -24.05 0.18 -31.48
N LEU A 6 -22.85 -0.31 -31.72
CA LEU A 6 -22.30 -1.50 -31.05
C LEU A 6 -21.78 -1.11 -29.65
N VAL A 7 -22.53 -1.56 -28.65
CA VAL A 7 -22.12 -1.54 -27.22
C VAL A 7 -21.31 -2.79 -26.94
N GLY A 8 -20.17 -2.57 -26.32
CA GLY A 8 -19.34 -3.40 -25.47
C GLY A 8 -19.41 -4.93 -25.58
N SER A 9 -18.34 -5.53 -26.06
CA SER A 9 -18.09 -6.95 -25.86
C SER A 9 -17.22 -7.15 -24.62
N GLU A 10 -17.82 -7.64 -23.53
CA GLU A 10 -17.08 -8.27 -22.46
C GLU A 10 -16.30 -9.46 -23.02
N MET A 11 -14.98 -9.41 -22.93
CA MET A 11 -14.13 -10.49 -23.36
C MET A 11 -14.08 -11.55 -22.26
N CYS A 12 -14.99 -12.50 -22.34
CA CYS A 12 -15.08 -13.63 -21.43
C CYS A 12 -13.90 -14.58 -21.65
N ILE A 13 -13.10 -14.80 -20.62
CA ILE A 13 -11.94 -15.74 -20.58
C ILE A 13 -12.45 -17.21 -20.63
N ARG A 14 -13.25 -17.56 -21.60
CA ARG A 14 -13.77 -18.93 -21.76
C ARG A 14 -13.24 -19.67 -22.98
N ASP A 15 -12.36 -19.06 -23.79
CA ASP A 15 -11.97 -19.61 -25.08
C ASP A 15 -10.62 -20.34 -25.15
N ARG A 16 -9.98 -20.64 -24.01
CA ARG A 16 -8.78 -21.50 -24.04
C ARG A 16 -9.04 -22.98 -24.34
N CYS A 17 -10.29 -23.43 -24.37
CA CYS A 17 -10.63 -24.82 -24.70
C CYS A 17 -10.90 -25.11 -26.19
N CYS A 18 -10.99 -24.11 -27.05
CA CYS A 18 -11.40 -24.35 -28.46
C CYS A 18 -10.27 -24.51 -29.48
N VAL A 19 -9.02 -24.21 -29.13
CA VAL A 19 -7.91 -24.29 -30.11
C VAL A 19 -7.33 -25.71 -30.25
N ILE A 20 -7.60 -26.62 -29.31
CA ILE A 20 -7.05 -28.00 -29.32
C ILE A 20 -7.87 -28.98 -30.20
N LYS A 21 -9.03 -28.60 -30.70
CA LYS A 21 -9.90 -29.51 -31.47
C LYS A 21 -9.66 -29.57 -32.99
N LYS A 22 -8.62 -28.93 -33.53
CA LYS A 22 -8.34 -28.95 -35.00
C LYS A 22 -6.95 -29.46 -35.41
N CYS A 23 -6.21 -30.13 -34.55
CA CYS A 23 -5.05 -30.91 -34.99
C CYS A 23 -5.37 -32.38 -34.98
N HIS A 24 -5.92 -32.87 -36.07
CA HIS A 24 -5.99 -34.30 -36.37
C HIS A 24 -4.63 -34.77 -36.95
N SER A 25 -4.14 -35.88 -36.38
CA SER A 25 -3.02 -36.72 -36.82
C SER A 25 -1.59 -36.31 -36.39
N SER A 26 -1.29 -36.53 -35.11
CA SER A 26 -0.05 -37.21 -34.69
C SER A 26 -0.23 -37.67 -33.24
N ARG A 27 -0.19 -38.97 -32.99
CA ARG A 27 -0.33 -39.58 -31.65
C ARG A 27 0.91 -39.21 -30.83
N LEU A 28 0.77 -38.22 -29.93
CA LEU A 28 1.73 -38.03 -28.85
C LEU A 28 1.70 -39.25 -27.91
N PRO A 29 2.87 -39.74 -27.44
CA PRO A 29 2.92 -40.89 -26.52
C PRO A 29 2.10 -40.61 -25.26
N ALA A 30 1.37 -41.59 -24.76
CA ALA A 30 0.50 -41.47 -23.59
C ALA A 30 1.18 -40.90 -22.32
N LYS A 31 2.51 -41.00 -22.22
CA LYS A 31 3.31 -40.41 -21.14
C LYS A 31 3.31 -38.87 -21.16
N ILE A 32 3.21 -38.24 -22.32
CA ILE A 32 3.16 -36.78 -22.43
C ILE A 32 1.78 -36.25 -22.05
N TRP A 33 0.72 -37.02 -22.32
CA TRP A 33 -0.64 -36.65 -21.89
C TRP A 33 -0.80 -36.67 -20.35
N HIS A 34 -0.14 -37.61 -19.65
CA HIS A 34 -0.15 -37.67 -18.20
C HIS A 34 0.62 -36.55 -17.53
N MET A 35 1.66 -35.98 -18.15
CA MET A 35 2.38 -34.81 -17.64
C MET A 35 1.59 -33.50 -17.82
N ILE A 36 0.72 -33.40 -18.83
CA ILE A 36 -0.09 -32.20 -19.10
C ILE A 36 -1.40 -32.17 -18.31
N VAL A 37 -1.90 -33.30 -17.86
CA VAL A 37 -3.24 -33.41 -17.23
C VAL A 37 -3.17 -33.54 -15.70
N ASN A 38 -1.99 -33.79 -15.13
CA ASN A 38 -1.83 -33.96 -13.68
C ASN A 38 -1.43 -32.69 -12.91
N ASP A 39 -1.33 -31.52 -13.58
CA ASP A 39 -1.34 -30.23 -12.88
C ASP A 39 -2.77 -29.93 -12.43
N GLN A 40 -3.19 -30.60 -11.36
CA GLN A 40 -4.42 -30.20 -10.67
C GLN A 40 -4.18 -28.77 -10.14
N LYS A 41 -4.89 -27.81 -10.75
CA LYS A 41 -5.00 -26.47 -10.21
C LYS A 41 -5.30 -26.60 -8.71
N PRO A 42 -4.45 -26.08 -7.81
CA PRO A 42 -4.73 -26.13 -6.39
C PRO A 42 -6.11 -25.52 -6.12
N ALA A 43 -6.88 -26.13 -5.22
CA ALA A 43 -8.22 -25.65 -4.88
C ALA A 43 -8.09 -24.23 -4.30
N MET A 44 -8.59 -23.23 -5.02
CA MET A 44 -8.52 -21.80 -4.64
C MET A 44 -9.57 -21.49 -3.59
N SER A 45 -9.17 -21.29 -2.33
CA SER A 45 -9.97 -20.64 -1.29
C SER A 45 -9.59 -19.16 -1.22
N GLY A 46 -10.54 -18.27 -0.97
CA GLY A 46 -10.34 -16.81 -1.08
C GLY A 46 -9.32 -16.17 -0.13
N ASN A 47 -8.64 -16.96 0.71
CA ASN A 47 -7.64 -16.50 1.69
C ASN A 47 -6.39 -17.37 1.63
N GLU A 48 -5.82 -17.57 0.44
CA GLU A 48 -4.64 -18.42 0.26
C GLU A 48 -3.37 -17.72 0.71
N HIS A 49 -2.52 -18.45 1.44
CA HIS A 49 -1.18 -18.02 1.80
C HIS A 49 -0.33 -17.77 0.55
N ARG A 50 0.24 -16.57 0.44
CA ARG A 50 0.98 -16.09 -0.74
C ARG A 50 2.35 -15.57 -0.34
N TYR A 51 3.29 -15.71 -1.26
CA TYR A 51 4.48 -14.87 -1.26
C TYR A 51 4.29 -13.74 -2.27
N VAL A 52 4.57 -12.51 -1.84
CA VAL A 52 4.57 -11.34 -2.71
C VAL A 52 6.03 -10.97 -3.00
N LEU A 53 6.39 -10.99 -4.28
CA LEU A 53 7.72 -10.64 -4.75
C LEU A 53 7.63 -9.31 -5.50
N THR A 54 8.39 -8.33 -5.06
CA THR A 54 8.51 -7.03 -5.72
C THR A 54 9.92 -6.84 -6.23
N LEU A 55 10.04 -6.15 -7.36
CA LEU A 55 11.32 -5.75 -7.94
C LEU A 55 11.14 -4.40 -8.63
N ASP A 56 12.08 -3.50 -8.43
CA ASP A 56 12.26 -2.29 -9.20
C ASP A 56 13.72 -2.16 -9.65
N CYS A 57 13.93 -1.76 -10.90
CA CYS A 57 15.26 -1.72 -11.52
C CYS A 57 15.26 -0.82 -12.76
N PRO A 58 16.44 -0.41 -13.28
CA PRO A 58 16.54 0.19 -14.60
C PRO A 58 15.90 -0.72 -15.67
N ASP A 59 15.09 -0.13 -16.57
CA ASP A 59 14.35 -0.90 -17.59
C ASP A 59 15.26 -1.40 -18.70
N ARG A 60 15.05 -2.65 -19.14
CA ARG A 60 15.72 -3.26 -20.28
C ARG A 60 14.92 -4.42 -20.87
N VAL A 61 15.24 -4.77 -22.10
CA VAL A 61 14.68 -5.96 -22.75
C VAL A 61 15.06 -7.23 -21.98
N GLY A 62 14.09 -8.12 -21.77
CA GLY A 62 14.29 -9.45 -21.18
C GLY A 62 13.96 -9.59 -19.71
N ILE A 63 13.77 -8.52 -18.93
CA ILE A 63 13.47 -8.58 -17.48
C ILE A 63 12.28 -9.49 -17.18
N VAL A 64 11.17 -9.34 -17.90
CA VAL A 64 9.96 -10.17 -17.69
C VAL A 64 10.25 -11.66 -17.96
N ALA A 65 11.11 -11.97 -18.95
CA ALA A 65 11.49 -13.36 -19.23
C ALA A 65 12.34 -13.95 -18.09
N GLU A 66 13.27 -13.17 -17.53
CA GLU A 66 14.09 -13.58 -16.38
C GLU A 66 13.23 -13.83 -15.14
N ILE A 67 12.30 -12.92 -14.84
CA ILE A 67 11.34 -13.07 -13.74
C ILE A 67 10.48 -14.33 -13.92
N SER A 68 9.91 -14.52 -15.11
CA SER A 68 9.04 -15.67 -15.40
C SER A 68 9.82 -16.98 -15.33
N LYS A 69 11.07 -16.98 -15.81
CA LYS A 69 11.95 -18.15 -15.67
C LYS A 69 12.24 -18.46 -14.21
N PHE A 70 12.60 -17.45 -13.42
CA PHE A 70 12.82 -17.62 -11.98
C PHE A 70 11.63 -18.24 -11.29
N LEU A 71 10.42 -17.70 -11.53
CA LEU A 71 9.19 -18.22 -10.91
C LEU A 71 8.90 -19.66 -11.34
N ALA A 72 9.17 -20.02 -12.59
CA ALA A 72 9.04 -21.39 -13.06
C ALA A 72 10.07 -22.33 -12.41
N ASP A 73 11.32 -21.88 -12.27
CA ASP A 73 12.43 -22.66 -11.68
C ASP A 73 12.19 -22.94 -10.16
N VAL A 74 11.42 -22.09 -9.46
CA VAL A 74 11.07 -22.29 -8.04
C VAL A 74 9.70 -22.97 -7.84
N GLY A 75 9.03 -23.40 -8.92
CA GLY A 75 7.71 -24.03 -8.86
C GLY A 75 6.56 -23.06 -8.54
N GLY A 76 6.80 -21.74 -8.61
CA GLY A 76 5.87 -20.70 -8.19
C GLY A 76 4.61 -20.64 -9.06
N TRP A 77 3.44 -20.99 -8.50
CA TRP A 77 2.15 -20.78 -9.15
C TRP A 77 1.72 -19.32 -9.03
N ILE A 78 1.74 -18.62 -10.17
CA ILE A 78 1.43 -17.17 -10.22
C ILE A 78 -0.08 -16.96 -10.04
N LEU A 79 -0.45 -16.20 -9.01
CA LEU A 79 -1.82 -15.76 -8.72
C LEU A 79 -2.10 -14.38 -9.30
N GLU A 80 -1.10 -13.49 -9.21
CA GLU A 80 -1.16 -12.12 -9.73
C GLU A 80 0.22 -11.73 -10.28
N ALA A 81 0.25 -11.07 -11.44
CA ALA A 81 1.46 -10.52 -12.03
C ALA A 81 1.16 -9.12 -12.57
N ALA A 82 1.90 -8.14 -12.10
CA ALA A 82 1.75 -6.76 -12.52
C ALA A 82 3.12 -6.18 -12.88
N TYR A 83 3.17 -5.43 -13.98
CA TYR A 83 4.37 -4.83 -14.54
C TYR A 83 4.10 -3.39 -14.93
N HIS A 84 5.06 -2.52 -14.68
CA HIS A 84 5.02 -1.14 -15.12
C HIS A 84 6.42 -0.70 -15.56
N ALA A 85 6.55 -0.24 -16.81
CA ALA A 85 7.73 0.45 -17.31
C ALA A 85 7.42 1.94 -17.34
N ASP A 86 8.15 2.75 -16.58
CA ASP A 86 8.03 4.20 -16.62
C ASP A 86 8.93 4.77 -17.74
N PRO A 87 8.34 5.24 -18.84
CA PRO A 87 9.13 5.75 -19.98
C PRO A 87 9.84 7.06 -19.68
N VAL A 88 9.49 7.75 -18.60
CA VAL A 88 10.11 9.04 -18.22
C VAL A 88 11.37 8.82 -17.42
N SER A 89 11.34 7.92 -16.43
CA SER A 89 12.50 7.60 -15.62
C SER A 89 13.38 6.50 -16.24
N GLY A 90 12.85 5.70 -17.18
CA GLY A 90 13.51 4.51 -17.68
C GLY A 90 13.62 3.41 -16.61
N TRP A 91 12.64 3.37 -15.69
CA TRP A 91 12.60 2.43 -14.58
C TRP A 91 11.50 1.39 -14.78
N PHE A 92 11.78 0.15 -14.40
CA PHE A 92 10.83 -0.96 -14.45
C PHE A 92 10.43 -1.38 -13.06
N HIS A 93 9.14 -1.58 -12.85
CA HIS A 93 8.53 -1.97 -11.59
C HIS A 93 7.70 -3.23 -11.77
N THR A 94 7.74 -4.13 -10.81
CA THR A 94 6.91 -5.32 -10.86
C THR A 94 6.49 -5.80 -9.48
N ARG A 95 5.30 -6.41 -9.44
CA ARG A 95 4.76 -7.12 -8.30
C ARG A 95 4.21 -8.46 -8.76
N GLN A 96 4.67 -9.54 -8.13
CA GLN A 96 4.19 -10.90 -8.34
C GLN A 96 3.58 -11.44 -7.05
N ALA A 97 2.42 -12.07 -7.10
CA ALA A 97 1.92 -12.87 -6.00
C ALA A 97 1.88 -14.33 -6.43
N VAL A 98 2.55 -15.19 -5.69
CA VAL A 98 2.60 -16.63 -5.94
C VAL A 98 1.98 -17.40 -4.78
N LEU A 99 1.39 -18.54 -5.08
CA LEU A 99 0.85 -19.44 -4.07
C LEU A 99 1.99 -20.05 -3.25
N ALA A 100 2.05 -19.80 -1.95
CA ALA A 100 3.16 -20.21 -1.10
C ALA A 100 3.35 -21.74 -1.10
N SER A 101 2.26 -22.49 -1.10
CA SER A 101 2.32 -23.98 -1.13
C SER A 101 2.81 -24.58 -2.45
N SER A 102 2.97 -23.77 -3.50
CA SER A 102 3.52 -24.24 -4.79
C SER A 102 5.04 -24.09 -4.86
N VAL A 103 5.63 -23.32 -3.97
CA VAL A 103 7.08 -23.06 -3.96
C VAL A 103 7.81 -24.20 -3.27
N ASP A 104 8.76 -24.83 -3.95
CA ASP A 104 9.47 -26.04 -3.50
C ASP A 104 10.66 -25.73 -2.55
N MET A 105 10.62 -24.61 -1.82
CA MET A 105 11.68 -24.21 -0.89
C MET A 105 11.15 -23.39 0.28
N SER A 106 12.03 -23.13 1.28
CA SER A 106 11.69 -22.26 2.40
C SER A 106 11.57 -20.79 1.98
N TYR A 107 10.83 -20.00 2.77
CA TYR A 107 10.72 -18.55 2.57
C TYR A 107 12.09 -17.84 2.53
N ASP A 108 12.99 -18.18 3.42
CA ASP A 108 14.34 -17.56 3.48
C ASP A 108 15.16 -17.88 2.24
N GLU A 109 15.08 -19.10 1.74
CA GLU A 109 15.76 -19.50 0.50
C GLU A 109 15.16 -18.80 -0.73
N LEU A 110 13.82 -18.69 -0.81
CA LEU A 110 13.16 -17.94 -1.86
C LEU A 110 13.59 -16.47 -1.86
N LYS A 111 13.58 -15.85 -0.68
CA LYS A 111 13.99 -14.44 -0.50
C LYS A 111 15.42 -14.23 -0.93
N LYS A 112 16.33 -15.10 -0.50
CA LYS A 112 17.75 -15.04 -0.87
C LYS A 112 17.92 -15.13 -2.39
N ARG A 113 17.32 -16.13 -3.03
CA ARG A 113 17.43 -16.35 -4.49
C ARG A 113 16.81 -15.22 -5.31
N TRP A 114 15.70 -14.65 -4.83
CA TRP A 114 15.06 -13.49 -5.47
C TRP A 114 15.96 -12.26 -5.45
N ILE A 115 16.61 -11.98 -4.31
CA ILE A 115 17.57 -10.89 -4.16
C ILE A 115 18.83 -11.13 -5.05
N GLU A 116 19.34 -12.36 -5.08
CA GLU A 116 20.48 -12.74 -5.93
C GLU A 116 20.15 -12.55 -7.43
N MET A 117 18.94 -12.91 -7.86
CA MET A 117 18.47 -12.69 -9.22
C MET A 117 18.38 -11.20 -9.54
N ALA A 118 17.84 -10.39 -8.64
CA ALA A 118 17.78 -8.94 -8.81
C ALA A 118 19.17 -8.31 -8.94
N GLN A 119 20.14 -8.74 -8.14
CA GLN A 119 21.54 -8.28 -8.23
C GLN A 119 22.18 -8.62 -9.59
N GLN A 120 21.78 -9.71 -10.24
CA GLN A 120 22.23 -10.05 -11.60
C GLN A 120 21.60 -9.15 -12.66
N ILE A 121 20.40 -8.61 -12.43
CA ILE A 121 19.76 -7.62 -13.31
C ILE A 121 20.56 -6.32 -13.31
N GLY A 122 20.99 -5.87 -12.14
CA GLY A 122 21.81 -4.66 -11.99
C GLY A 122 22.05 -4.26 -10.54
N PRO A 123 23.07 -3.43 -10.26
CA PRO A 123 23.40 -3.00 -8.90
C PRO A 123 22.34 -2.10 -8.28
N ASP A 124 21.53 -1.43 -9.10
CA ASP A 124 20.48 -0.52 -8.67
C ASP A 124 19.11 -1.21 -8.59
N ALA A 125 19.08 -2.55 -8.72
CA ALA A 125 17.85 -3.30 -8.59
C ALA A 125 17.52 -3.54 -7.11
N HIS A 126 16.28 -3.19 -6.72
CA HIS A 126 15.74 -3.43 -5.38
C HIS A 126 14.70 -4.54 -5.43
N ALA A 127 14.85 -5.53 -4.59
CA ALA A 127 13.98 -6.70 -4.55
C ALA A 127 13.55 -7.04 -3.13
N GLN A 128 12.27 -7.35 -2.98
CA GLN A 128 11.70 -7.75 -1.70
C GLN A 128 10.80 -8.97 -1.88
N VAL A 129 10.75 -9.81 -0.85
CA VAL A 129 9.75 -10.90 -0.74
C VAL A 129 9.04 -10.73 0.58
N THR A 130 7.71 -10.79 0.55
CA THR A 130 6.85 -10.73 1.72
C THR A 130 6.03 -12.01 1.84
N ASP A 131 5.97 -12.56 3.05
CA ASP A 131 5.08 -13.66 3.40
C ASP A 131 3.76 -13.09 3.94
N THR A 132 2.65 -13.34 3.25
CA THR A 132 1.33 -12.83 3.66
C THR A 132 0.74 -13.51 4.90
N ALA A 133 1.35 -14.60 5.38
CA ALA A 133 0.99 -15.20 6.66
C ALA A 133 1.51 -14.40 7.86
N ILE A 134 2.49 -13.52 7.64
CA ILE A 134 3.06 -12.65 8.67
C ILE A 134 2.40 -11.29 8.57
N LEU A 135 1.67 -10.90 9.62
CA LEU A 135 1.06 -9.58 9.69
C LEU A 135 2.14 -8.50 9.83
N LYS A 136 2.01 -7.42 9.07
CA LYS A 136 2.88 -6.25 9.24
C LYS A 136 2.59 -5.59 10.58
N ARG A 137 3.65 -5.29 11.34
CA ARG A 137 3.56 -4.63 12.62
C ARG A 137 3.43 -3.13 12.42
N GLY A 138 2.45 -2.50 13.06
CA GLY A 138 2.17 -1.08 12.87
C GLY A 138 2.06 -0.30 14.17
N VAL A 139 2.46 0.98 14.12
CA VAL A 139 2.24 1.96 15.19
C VAL A 139 1.39 3.10 14.63
N ILE A 140 0.36 3.51 15.39
CA ILE A 140 -0.54 4.60 14.97
C ILE A 140 -0.33 5.81 15.87
N LEU A 141 0.03 6.94 15.28
CA LEU A 141 0.12 8.23 15.96
C LEU A 141 -1.15 9.04 15.69
N VAL A 142 -1.79 9.58 16.73
CA VAL A 142 -3.04 10.32 16.64
C VAL A 142 -3.04 11.52 17.60
N SER A 143 -3.79 12.58 17.25
CA SER A 143 -4.10 13.68 18.18
C SER A 143 -5.58 13.62 18.62
N LYS A 144 -6.27 14.76 18.75
CA LYS A 144 -7.66 14.84 19.21
C LYS A 144 -8.69 14.27 18.24
N GLN A 145 -8.41 14.35 16.93
CA GLN A 145 -9.38 13.96 15.90
C GLN A 145 -9.24 12.47 15.58
N GLY A 146 -10.16 11.68 16.08
CA GLY A 146 -10.08 10.22 16.03
C GLY A 146 -10.78 9.56 14.84
N HIS A 147 -11.39 10.30 13.90
CA HIS A 147 -12.17 9.69 12.80
C HIS A 147 -11.36 8.67 11.98
N CYS A 148 -10.12 8.98 11.61
CA CYS A 148 -9.25 8.04 10.91
C CYS A 148 -8.87 6.84 11.80
N LEU A 149 -8.55 7.06 13.08
CA LEU A 149 -8.24 5.97 14.00
C LEU A 149 -9.41 5.00 14.14
N HIS A 150 -10.63 5.51 14.34
CA HIS A 150 -11.84 4.67 14.45
C HIS A 150 -12.07 3.82 13.20
N ASP A 151 -11.93 4.39 12.02
CA ASP A 151 -12.10 3.65 10.76
C ASP A 151 -11.04 2.56 10.59
N LEU A 152 -9.77 2.89 10.81
CA LEU A 152 -8.67 1.92 10.72
C LEU A 152 -8.83 0.78 11.73
N MET A 153 -9.12 1.09 13.00
CA MET A 153 -9.29 0.07 14.03
C MET A 153 -10.47 -0.87 13.73
N GLY A 154 -11.57 -0.33 13.19
CA GLY A 154 -12.70 -1.15 12.75
C GLY A 154 -12.30 -2.14 11.65
N ARG A 155 -11.60 -1.69 10.61
CA ARG A 155 -11.14 -2.52 9.47
C ARG A 155 -10.12 -3.58 9.92
N ILE A 156 -9.16 -3.21 10.76
CA ILE A 156 -8.17 -4.14 11.31
C ILE A 156 -8.83 -5.21 12.17
N HIS A 157 -9.75 -4.81 13.04
CA HIS A 157 -10.48 -5.73 13.91
C HIS A 157 -11.35 -6.74 13.13
N HIS A 158 -11.93 -6.33 12.00
CA HIS A 158 -12.68 -7.22 11.11
C HIS A 158 -11.80 -8.12 10.23
N GLY A 159 -10.47 -7.93 10.27
CA GLY A 159 -9.54 -8.71 9.45
C GLY A 159 -9.44 -8.25 8.00
N ASP A 160 -9.97 -7.07 7.68
CA ASP A 160 -9.87 -6.51 6.33
C ASP A 160 -8.42 -6.04 6.01
N TYR A 161 -7.64 -5.77 7.04
CA TYR A 161 -6.26 -5.29 6.92
C TYR A 161 -5.29 -6.21 7.65
N PRO A 162 -4.26 -6.74 6.96
CA PRO A 162 -3.28 -7.66 7.53
C PRO A 162 -2.22 -6.89 8.35
N MET A 163 -2.64 -6.30 9.47
CA MET A 163 -1.79 -5.46 10.33
C MET A 163 -1.99 -5.83 11.80
N ASP A 164 -0.89 -6.00 12.52
CA ASP A 164 -0.83 -6.07 13.97
C ASP A 164 -0.53 -4.68 14.53
N VAL A 165 -1.45 -4.10 15.30
CA VAL A 165 -1.25 -2.78 15.91
C VAL A 165 -0.51 -2.93 17.23
N ALA A 166 0.78 -2.65 17.24
CA ALA A 166 1.65 -2.76 18.41
C ALA A 166 1.24 -1.78 19.51
N CYS A 167 1.04 -0.51 19.15
CA CYS A 167 0.57 0.51 20.08
C CYS A 167 -0.03 1.72 19.35
N ILE A 168 -0.75 2.54 20.11
CA ILE A 168 -1.22 3.86 19.71
C ILE A 168 -0.48 4.90 20.55
N VAL A 169 0.12 5.90 19.90
CA VAL A 169 0.80 7.01 20.56
C VAL A 169 0.04 8.31 20.32
N SER A 170 -0.15 9.11 21.35
CA SER A 170 -0.89 10.37 21.23
C SER A 170 -0.39 11.46 22.16
N ASN A 171 -0.46 12.68 21.67
CA ASN A 171 -0.20 13.87 22.49
C ASN A 171 -1.43 14.38 23.27
N HIS A 172 -2.54 13.61 23.22
CA HIS A 172 -3.78 13.89 23.94
C HIS A 172 -4.38 12.60 24.51
N PRO A 173 -5.13 12.65 25.62
CA PRO A 173 -5.73 11.47 26.22
C PRO A 173 -7.04 11.02 25.53
N ASP A 174 -7.57 11.80 24.60
CA ASP A 174 -8.92 11.68 24.04
C ASP A 174 -9.18 10.32 23.39
N MET A 175 -8.17 9.70 22.77
CA MET A 175 -8.31 8.43 22.05
C MET A 175 -7.99 7.19 22.90
N LYS A 176 -7.65 7.35 24.18
CA LYS A 176 -7.41 6.22 25.07
C LYS A 176 -8.59 5.24 25.15
N PRO A 177 -9.87 5.68 25.22
CA PRO A 177 -10.99 4.75 25.25
C PRO A 177 -11.12 3.87 24.01
N VAL A 178 -10.64 4.34 22.84
CA VAL A 178 -10.60 3.55 21.61
C VAL A 178 -9.56 2.43 21.73
N ALA A 179 -8.37 2.78 22.17
CA ALA A 179 -7.30 1.81 22.41
C ALA A 179 -7.72 0.74 23.44
N ASP A 180 -8.33 1.17 24.56
CA ASP A 180 -8.83 0.27 25.61
C ASP A 180 -9.91 -0.70 25.07
N TYR A 181 -10.81 -0.24 24.19
CA TYR A 181 -11.85 -1.08 23.59
C TYR A 181 -11.27 -2.21 22.73
N TYR A 182 -10.19 -1.94 21.98
CA TYR A 182 -9.52 -2.93 21.14
C TYR A 182 -8.38 -3.68 21.85
N GLY A 183 -8.09 -3.35 23.12
CA GLY A 183 -7.02 -3.98 23.90
C GLY A 183 -5.61 -3.58 23.43
N ILE A 184 -5.47 -2.42 22.78
CA ILE A 184 -4.18 -1.94 22.25
C ILE A 184 -3.48 -1.04 23.28
N PRO A 185 -2.15 -1.20 23.50
CA PRO A 185 -1.37 -0.29 24.34
C PRO A 185 -1.51 1.16 23.89
N TYR A 186 -1.73 2.08 24.85
CA TYR A 186 -1.86 3.50 24.55
C TYR A 186 -0.82 4.32 25.32
N HIS A 187 0.00 5.05 24.58
CA HIS A 187 1.02 5.91 25.15
C HIS A 187 0.62 7.39 25.01
N TYR A 188 0.35 8.00 26.17
CA TYR A 188 0.08 9.44 26.23
C TYR A 188 1.39 10.20 26.44
N VAL A 189 1.82 10.95 25.42
CA VAL A 189 3.04 11.76 25.42
C VAL A 189 2.66 13.22 25.18
N PRO A 190 2.38 14.00 26.26
CA PRO A 190 2.03 15.41 26.12
C PRO A 190 3.23 16.23 25.66
N PHE A 191 2.98 17.22 24.81
CA PHE A 191 3.99 18.14 24.34
C PHE A 191 4.16 19.28 25.36
N GLY A 192 5.37 19.47 25.85
CA GLY A 192 5.76 20.59 26.69
C GLY A 192 5.80 21.91 25.92
N PRO A 193 5.89 23.04 26.61
CA PRO A 193 5.96 24.35 25.97
C PRO A 193 7.31 24.58 25.27
N GLY A 194 7.26 25.31 24.15
CA GLY A 194 8.46 25.71 23.39
C GLY A 194 9.09 24.57 22.59
N GLU A 195 10.18 24.85 21.91
CA GLU A 195 10.86 23.88 21.04
C GLU A 195 11.53 22.75 21.82
N GLN A 196 12.06 23.05 23.00
CA GLN A 196 12.68 22.03 23.87
C GLN A 196 11.63 21.00 24.33
N GLY A 197 10.47 21.45 24.83
CA GLY A 197 9.42 20.51 25.26
C GLY A 197 8.83 19.70 24.12
N LYS A 198 8.82 20.23 22.90
CA LYS A 198 8.48 19.47 21.72
C LYS A 198 9.54 18.40 21.42
N ARG A 199 10.82 18.77 21.47
CA ARG A 199 11.91 17.84 21.19
C ARG A 199 11.93 16.67 22.18
N GLU A 200 11.80 16.96 23.47
CA GLU A 200 11.73 15.93 24.51
C GLU A 200 10.55 14.96 24.28
N ALA A 201 9.38 15.47 23.88
CA ALA A 201 8.23 14.62 23.55
C ALA A 201 8.50 13.74 22.32
N PHE A 202 9.15 14.28 21.28
CA PHE A 202 9.52 13.49 20.10
C PHE A 202 10.56 12.42 20.40
N ASP A 203 11.52 12.70 21.29
CA ASP A 203 12.51 11.70 21.73
C ASP A 203 11.82 10.54 22.46
N VAL A 204 10.82 10.82 23.32
CA VAL A 204 10.00 9.79 23.96
C VAL A 204 9.19 8.99 22.92
N ILE A 205 8.54 9.67 21.97
CA ILE A 205 7.78 9.03 20.89
C ILE A 205 8.68 8.12 20.06
N ALA A 206 9.87 8.60 19.69
CA ALA A 206 10.83 7.83 18.93
C ALA A 206 11.23 6.54 19.64
N ASN A 207 11.54 6.64 20.94
CA ASN A 207 11.90 5.47 21.74
C ASN A 207 10.76 4.44 21.83
N ILE A 208 9.51 4.90 21.97
CA ILE A 208 8.34 4.01 21.98
C ILE A 208 8.17 3.33 20.61
N VAL A 209 8.21 4.11 19.54
CA VAL A 209 8.00 3.59 18.18
C VAL A 209 9.09 2.60 17.80
N ASP A 210 10.35 2.92 18.06
CA ASP A 210 11.46 2.05 17.65
C ASP A 210 11.56 0.78 18.48
N ALA A 211 11.12 0.81 19.74
CA ALA A 211 11.05 -0.40 20.57
C ALA A 211 10.04 -1.44 20.04
N GLU A 212 9.06 -0.99 19.26
CA GLU A 212 8.08 -1.87 18.62
C GLU A 212 8.54 -2.41 17.26
N GLU A 213 9.65 -1.92 16.71
CA GLU A 213 10.20 -2.32 15.39
C GLU A 213 9.12 -2.37 14.28
N PRO A 214 8.33 -1.30 14.06
CA PRO A 214 7.19 -1.36 13.17
C PRO A 214 7.61 -1.41 11.69
N ASP A 215 6.85 -2.18 10.90
CA ASP A 215 6.90 -2.14 9.43
C ASP A 215 6.24 -0.87 8.88
N VAL A 216 5.25 -0.33 9.61
CA VAL A 216 4.53 0.89 9.21
C VAL A 216 4.21 1.78 10.40
N ILE A 217 4.39 3.09 10.20
CA ILE A 217 3.99 4.14 11.14
C ILE A 217 2.92 4.98 10.46
N VAL A 218 1.74 5.10 11.10
CA VAL A 218 0.59 5.79 10.52
C VAL A 218 0.29 7.06 11.30
N LEU A 219 0.45 8.22 10.67
CA LEU A 219 0.02 9.49 11.22
C LEU A 219 -1.47 9.70 10.93
N ALA A 220 -2.34 9.15 11.79
CA ALA A 220 -3.79 9.24 11.68
C ALA A 220 -4.31 10.55 12.29
N ARG A 221 -4.08 11.66 11.64
CA ARG A 221 -4.34 13.02 12.14
C ARG A 221 -3.49 13.38 13.37
N PHE A 222 -2.22 13.00 13.33
CA PHE A 222 -1.22 13.44 14.31
C PHE A 222 -0.77 14.86 13.96
N MET A 223 -1.36 15.84 14.60
CA MET A 223 -1.24 17.26 14.26
C MET A 223 0.07 17.92 14.73
N GLN A 224 1.16 17.16 14.75
CA GLN A 224 2.51 17.64 15.05
C GLN A 224 3.41 17.41 13.85
N ILE A 225 4.27 18.38 13.55
CA ILE A 225 5.27 18.26 12.48
C ILE A 225 6.45 17.46 13.04
N LEU A 226 6.75 16.34 12.41
CA LEU A 226 7.90 15.51 12.78
C LEU A 226 9.21 16.28 12.53
N PRO A 227 10.19 16.18 13.43
CA PRO A 227 11.51 16.73 13.18
C PRO A 227 12.23 15.95 12.05
N PRO A 228 13.15 16.62 11.30
CA PRO A 228 13.77 16.02 10.12
C PRO A 228 14.48 14.68 10.39
N ASP A 229 15.14 14.56 11.53
CA ASP A 229 15.82 13.30 11.93
C ASP A 229 14.87 12.12 12.11
N LEU A 230 13.63 12.34 12.56
CA LEU A 230 12.61 11.29 12.62
C LEU A 230 12.01 10.99 11.24
N CYS A 231 11.91 11.99 10.38
CA CYS A 231 11.48 11.78 8.99
C CYS A 231 12.48 10.86 8.26
N GLU A 232 13.78 11.12 8.39
CA GLU A 232 14.85 10.30 7.82
C GLU A 232 14.87 8.88 8.44
N ARG A 233 14.75 8.79 9.76
CA ARG A 233 14.76 7.51 10.50
C ARG A 233 13.60 6.58 10.12
N TRP A 234 12.46 7.16 9.77
CA TRP A 234 11.23 6.43 9.41
C TRP A 234 10.90 6.52 7.91
N GLU A 235 11.89 6.89 7.09
CA GLU A 235 11.74 6.99 5.65
C GLU A 235 11.19 5.69 5.04
N GLY A 236 10.29 5.83 4.06
CA GLY A 236 9.66 4.72 3.34
C GLY A 236 8.64 3.90 4.14
N ARG A 237 8.49 4.13 5.47
CA ARG A 237 7.54 3.41 6.33
C ARG A 237 6.62 4.30 7.17
N CYS A 238 6.77 5.62 7.08
CA CYS A 238 5.87 6.57 7.74
C CYS A 238 4.88 7.17 6.75
N ILE A 239 3.59 6.95 7.00
CA ILE A 239 2.48 7.37 6.14
C ILE A 239 1.65 8.42 6.88
N ASN A 240 1.34 9.54 6.20
CA ASN A 240 0.52 10.62 6.74
C ASN A 240 -0.77 10.81 5.94
N ILE A 241 -1.85 11.18 6.64
CA ILE A 241 -3.04 11.74 6.01
C ILE A 241 -3.04 13.27 6.13
N HIS A 242 -2.92 13.92 4.98
CA HIS A 242 -3.04 15.36 4.87
C HIS A 242 -4.45 15.76 4.43
N HIS A 243 -5.03 16.73 5.13
CA HIS A 243 -6.43 17.14 4.97
C HIS A 243 -6.65 18.18 3.87
N SER A 244 -5.90 18.05 2.76
CA SER A 244 -6.16 18.77 1.51
C SER A 244 -5.70 17.92 0.31
N PHE A 245 -6.15 18.32 -0.87
CA PHE A 245 -5.65 17.77 -2.13
C PHE A 245 -4.33 18.45 -2.48
N LEU A 246 -3.21 17.82 -2.12
CA LEU A 246 -1.88 18.37 -2.39
C LEU A 246 -1.64 18.52 -3.91
N PRO A 247 -0.92 19.56 -4.34
CA PRO A 247 -0.21 20.57 -3.56
C PRO A 247 -1.06 21.79 -3.15
N SER A 248 -2.38 21.70 -3.17
CA SER A 248 -3.29 22.83 -2.86
C SER A 248 -3.53 22.94 -1.35
N PHE A 249 -3.67 24.20 -0.86
CA PHE A 249 -4.05 24.52 0.53
C PHE A 249 -3.16 23.88 1.60
N MET A 250 -1.85 24.01 1.44
CA MET A 250 -0.89 23.62 2.47
C MET A 250 -1.06 24.47 3.74
N GLY A 251 -0.70 23.91 4.91
CA GLY A 251 -0.70 24.60 6.19
C GLY A 251 -2.02 24.49 6.98
N ALA A 252 -2.26 25.45 7.88
CA ALA A 252 -3.34 25.37 8.85
C ALA A 252 -4.73 25.68 8.26
N ARG A 253 -5.75 24.96 8.72
CA ARG A 253 -7.18 25.15 8.38
C ARG A 253 -7.49 25.14 6.87
N PRO A 254 -7.11 24.11 6.10
CA PRO A 254 -7.30 24.08 4.66
C PRO A 254 -8.79 24.17 4.26
N TYR A 255 -9.72 23.59 5.00
CA TYR A 255 -11.16 23.72 4.71
C TYR A 255 -11.67 25.15 4.88
N GLY A 256 -11.17 25.90 5.86
CA GLY A 256 -11.49 27.32 6.01
C GLY A 256 -10.93 28.16 4.86
N GLN A 257 -9.73 27.84 4.37
CA GLN A 257 -9.16 28.49 3.19
C GLN A 257 -9.97 28.16 1.93
N ALA A 258 -10.32 26.87 1.75
CA ALA A 258 -11.13 26.36 0.65
C ALA A 258 -12.52 27.04 0.62
N TYR A 259 -13.18 27.16 1.77
CA TYR A 259 -14.47 27.86 1.89
C TYR A 259 -14.38 29.32 1.46
N LYS A 260 -13.41 30.07 2.00
CA LYS A 260 -13.21 31.49 1.65
C LYS A 260 -12.86 31.68 0.17
N ARG A 261 -12.15 30.74 -0.44
CA ARG A 261 -11.80 30.75 -1.86
C ARG A 261 -12.98 30.40 -2.77
N GLY A 262 -14.03 29.76 -2.23
CA GLY A 262 -15.20 29.32 -3.00
C GLY A 262 -14.88 28.17 -3.95
N VAL A 263 -14.02 27.23 -3.54
CA VAL A 263 -13.64 26.05 -4.33
C VAL A 263 -14.84 25.16 -4.61
N LYS A 264 -14.74 24.31 -5.60
CA LYS A 264 -15.78 23.35 -6.01
C LYS A 264 -15.45 21.92 -5.60
N LEU A 265 -14.21 21.67 -5.18
CA LEU A 265 -13.73 20.39 -4.71
C LEU A 265 -12.93 20.59 -3.41
N VAL A 266 -13.09 19.69 -2.48
CA VAL A 266 -12.21 19.48 -1.32
C VAL A 266 -11.68 18.06 -1.38
N GLY A 267 -10.52 17.80 -0.79
CA GLY A 267 -9.92 16.46 -0.87
C GLY A 267 -8.97 16.19 0.27
N ALA A 268 -8.37 15.00 0.23
CA ALA A 268 -7.33 14.56 1.14
C ALA A 268 -6.23 13.82 0.37
N THR A 269 -5.05 13.74 0.98
CA THR A 269 -3.86 13.09 0.40
C THR A 269 -3.22 12.19 1.44
N CYS A 270 -3.04 10.91 1.10
CA CYS A 270 -2.20 9.98 1.82
C CYS A 270 -0.83 9.94 1.14
N HIS A 271 0.24 10.21 1.89
CA HIS A 271 1.59 10.28 1.35
C HIS A 271 2.62 9.76 2.34
N PHE A 272 3.80 9.40 1.85
CA PHE A 272 4.94 9.14 2.73
C PHE A 272 5.43 10.44 3.36
N VAL A 273 5.89 10.34 4.59
CA VAL A 273 6.48 11.49 5.29
C VAL A 273 7.93 11.65 4.87
N THR A 274 8.31 12.90 4.59
CA THR A 274 9.68 13.32 4.30
C THR A 274 10.05 14.55 5.15
N SER A 275 11.30 14.95 5.13
CA SER A 275 11.76 16.20 5.80
C SER A 275 11.10 17.44 5.23
N ASP A 276 10.70 17.41 3.97
CA ASP A 276 9.92 18.47 3.34
C ASP A 276 8.45 18.32 3.71
N LEU A 277 7.91 19.31 4.44
CA LEU A 277 6.54 19.26 4.95
C LEU A 277 5.53 19.14 3.81
N ASP A 278 4.65 18.12 3.94
CA ASP A 278 3.55 17.81 3.00
C ASP A 278 4.00 17.61 1.53
N ASN A 279 5.28 17.24 1.30
CA ASN A 279 5.88 17.10 -0.03
C ASN A 279 6.40 15.68 -0.32
N GLY A 280 6.05 14.69 0.49
CA GLY A 280 6.46 13.30 0.26
C GLY A 280 5.70 12.61 -0.88
N PRO A 281 6.20 11.45 -1.36
CA PRO A 281 5.55 10.66 -2.42
C PRO A 281 4.09 10.33 -2.10
N ILE A 282 3.18 10.66 -3.02
CA ILE A 282 1.74 10.49 -2.84
C ILE A 282 1.35 9.03 -3.07
N ILE A 283 0.61 8.44 -2.12
CA ILE A 283 0.12 7.07 -2.20
C ILE A 283 -1.31 7.04 -2.74
N GLU A 284 -2.19 7.90 -2.18
CA GLU A 284 -3.60 7.92 -2.56
C GLU A 284 -4.16 9.34 -2.40
N GLN A 285 -5.06 9.71 -3.29
CA GLN A 285 -5.79 10.98 -3.21
C GLN A 285 -7.25 10.77 -3.61
N ASP A 286 -8.15 11.52 -2.97
CA ASP A 286 -9.55 11.59 -3.40
C ASP A 286 -10.12 12.98 -3.15
N VAL A 287 -11.20 13.29 -3.87
CA VAL A 287 -11.86 14.60 -3.81
C VAL A 287 -13.37 14.43 -3.71
N GLN A 288 -14.01 15.39 -3.05
CA GLN A 288 -15.46 15.49 -2.98
C GLN A 288 -15.94 16.85 -3.47
N ARG A 289 -17.05 16.84 -4.20
CA ARG A 289 -17.69 18.06 -4.69
C ARG A 289 -18.36 18.80 -3.53
N VAL A 290 -18.16 20.14 -3.52
CA VAL A 290 -18.84 21.07 -2.63
C VAL A 290 -19.64 22.08 -3.43
N SER A 291 -20.69 22.61 -2.85
CA SER A 291 -21.61 23.56 -3.47
C SER A 291 -21.62 24.88 -2.71
N HIS A 292 -22.31 25.87 -3.26
CA HIS A 292 -22.53 27.15 -2.61
C HIS A 292 -23.40 27.07 -1.34
N ALA A 293 -24.13 25.98 -1.17
CA ALA A 293 -24.98 25.73 0.01
C ALA A 293 -24.18 25.10 1.17
N ASP A 294 -22.98 24.57 0.91
CA ASP A 294 -22.12 23.99 1.96
C ASP A 294 -21.49 25.07 2.82
N THR A 295 -21.63 24.97 4.11
CA THR A 295 -20.93 25.78 5.10
C THR A 295 -19.49 25.30 5.31
N GLU A 296 -18.65 26.06 6.02
CA GLU A 296 -17.33 25.61 6.44
C GLU A 296 -17.41 24.31 7.27
N LYS A 297 -18.45 24.18 8.12
CA LYS A 297 -18.69 22.94 8.90
C LYS A 297 -19.02 21.74 8.02
N ASP A 298 -19.79 21.96 6.96
CA ASP A 298 -20.09 20.88 5.99
C ASP A 298 -18.86 20.47 5.23
N MET A 299 -18.00 21.41 4.83
CA MET A 299 -16.71 21.08 4.22
C MET A 299 -15.80 20.27 5.14
N VAL A 300 -15.73 20.63 6.43
CA VAL A 300 -14.98 19.85 7.43
C VAL A 300 -15.55 18.42 7.57
N ARG A 301 -16.89 18.26 7.59
CA ARG A 301 -17.54 16.94 7.66
C ARG A 301 -17.18 16.09 6.44
N LYS A 302 -17.42 16.62 5.25
CA LYS A 302 -17.07 15.96 3.98
C LYS A 302 -15.56 15.62 3.91
N GLY A 303 -14.73 16.53 4.43
CA GLY A 303 -13.29 16.31 4.51
C GLY A 303 -12.92 15.12 5.39
N ARG A 304 -13.54 14.97 6.55
CA ARG A 304 -13.30 13.81 7.43
C ARG A 304 -13.67 12.48 6.76
N ASP A 305 -14.78 12.44 6.02
CA ASP A 305 -15.21 11.25 5.29
C ASP A 305 -14.16 10.85 4.23
N ILE A 306 -13.60 11.84 3.52
CA ILE A 306 -12.55 11.59 2.52
C ILE A 306 -11.23 11.16 3.20
N GLU A 307 -10.85 11.84 4.29
CA GLU A 307 -9.62 11.53 5.03
C GLU A 307 -9.59 10.07 5.50
N GLN A 308 -10.71 9.57 6.03
CA GLN A 308 -10.85 8.16 6.41
C GLN A 308 -10.62 7.24 5.21
N LEU A 309 -11.29 7.50 4.11
CA LEU A 309 -11.24 6.65 2.92
C LEU A 309 -9.85 6.65 2.27
N VAL A 310 -9.24 7.83 2.14
CA VAL A 310 -7.92 8.00 1.51
C VAL A 310 -6.82 7.35 2.35
N LEU A 311 -6.83 7.55 3.69
CA LEU A 311 -5.87 6.89 4.56
C LEU A 311 -6.04 5.37 4.54
N ALA A 312 -7.28 4.90 4.60
CA ALA A 312 -7.59 3.48 4.56
C ALA A 312 -7.08 2.82 3.27
N ARG A 313 -7.35 3.42 2.10
CA ARG A 313 -6.86 2.90 0.81
C ARG A 313 -5.33 2.93 0.74
N GLY A 314 -4.71 4.07 1.11
CA GLY A 314 -3.25 4.20 1.08
C GLY A 314 -2.54 3.20 1.99
N LEU A 315 -3.05 3.00 3.20
CA LEU A 315 -2.52 1.99 4.11
C LEU A 315 -2.70 0.57 3.55
N ARG A 316 -3.85 0.26 2.96
CA ARG A 316 -4.10 -1.04 2.34
C ARG A 316 -3.09 -1.33 1.23
N TRP A 317 -2.84 -0.36 0.33
CA TRP A 317 -1.85 -0.52 -0.73
C TRP A 317 -0.46 -0.83 -0.18
N PHE A 318 -0.08 -0.15 0.91
CA PHE A 318 1.19 -0.41 1.59
C PHE A 318 1.24 -1.81 2.21
N LEU A 319 0.22 -2.19 2.96
CA LEU A 319 0.15 -3.50 3.63
C LEU A 319 0.19 -4.68 2.65
N GLU A 320 -0.38 -4.51 1.45
CA GLU A 320 -0.42 -5.51 0.38
C GLU A 320 0.82 -5.46 -0.54
N ASP A 321 1.87 -4.68 -0.21
CA ASP A 321 3.06 -4.46 -1.04
C ASP A 321 2.73 -4.01 -2.47
N ARG A 322 1.75 -3.12 -2.61
CA ARG A 322 1.29 -2.56 -3.88
C ARG A 322 1.91 -1.21 -4.20
N VAL A 323 2.68 -0.64 -3.27
CA VAL A 323 3.31 0.67 -3.42
C VAL A 323 4.80 0.49 -3.63
N GLN A 324 5.32 0.99 -4.74
CA GLN A 324 6.75 1.14 -4.96
C GLN A 324 7.08 2.61 -5.14
N VAL A 325 8.16 3.06 -4.50
CA VAL A 325 8.59 4.46 -4.55
C VAL A 325 9.82 4.55 -5.47
N HIS A 326 9.73 5.45 -6.45
CA HIS A 326 10.88 5.81 -7.25
C HIS A 326 11.00 7.34 -7.30
N ASN A 327 12.09 7.87 -6.76
CA ASN A 327 12.27 9.30 -6.53
C ASN A 327 11.10 9.88 -5.68
N HIS A 328 10.41 10.90 -6.18
CA HIS A 328 9.25 11.52 -5.52
C HIS A 328 7.89 11.00 -6.03
N ARG A 329 7.87 9.85 -6.71
CA ARG A 329 6.64 9.25 -7.26
C ARG A 329 6.40 7.88 -6.67
N THR A 330 5.16 7.47 -6.67
CA THR A 330 4.76 6.11 -6.36
C THR A 330 4.22 5.41 -7.61
N VAL A 331 4.52 4.14 -7.74
CA VAL A 331 3.83 3.22 -8.64
C VAL A 331 2.91 2.38 -7.79
N ILE A 332 1.60 2.45 -8.09
CA ILE A 332 0.57 1.73 -7.35
C ILE A 332 0.04 0.59 -8.21
N PHE A 333 0.26 -0.64 -7.78
CA PHE A 333 -0.34 -1.83 -8.38
C PHE A 333 -1.76 -2.02 -7.84
N GLY A 334 -2.68 -1.14 -8.26
CA GLY A 334 -4.10 -1.21 -7.92
C GLY A 334 -4.76 -2.46 -8.51
N SER A 335 -5.85 -2.91 -7.87
CA SER A 335 -6.70 -4.00 -8.37
C SER A 335 -7.72 -3.48 -9.37
#